data_14e2ccdf5d9f061c9782b0ff41b45ff3
#
_entry.id   14e2ccdf5d9f061c9782b0ff41b45ff3
#
_cell.length_a   1.000
_cell.length_b   1.000
_cell.length_c   1.000
_cell.angle_alpha   90.00
_cell.angle_beta   90.00
_cell.angle_gamma   90.00
#
_symmetry.space_group_name_H-M   'P 1'
#
loop_
_entity.id
_entity.type
_entity.pdbx_description
1 polymer ?
#
loop_
_entity_poly.entity_id
_entity_poly.type
_entity_poly.pdbx_seq_one_letter_code
_entity_poly.pdbx_strand_id
1 'polypeptide(L)'
;MDAKKLKILAVDDDMINLKLLKSMLMKSPNVSAIVEAKNGADAIGILKSQDDIDIILLDILMPVMGGIEMLKVIRADDSLRQLPVIVLTTDETKKGEALECGANGFLMKPIREKDVLSKIAQLTI
;
A
#
# COMPACT_ATOMS: atom_id res chain seq x y z
N MET A 1 -22.86 11.92 10.77
CA MET A 1 -22.54 11.08 9.59
C MET A 1 -21.26 10.34 9.83
N ASP A 2 -21.28 9.02 9.68
CA ASP A 2 -20.11 8.21 9.95
C ASP A 2 -19.08 8.34 8.83
N ALA A 3 -17.83 8.48 9.23
CA ALA A 3 -16.75 8.47 8.26
C ALA A 3 -16.62 7.06 7.65
N LYS A 4 -16.30 6.99 6.37
CA LYS A 4 -16.04 5.72 5.71
C LYS A 4 -14.83 5.05 6.37
N LYS A 5 -14.98 3.77 6.71
CA LYS A 5 -13.87 2.98 7.20
C LYS A 5 -13.11 2.37 6.03
N LEU A 6 -11.80 2.39 6.12
CA LEU A 6 -10.91 2.03 5.03
C LEU A 6 -10.51 0.56 5.07
N LYS A 7 -10.48 -0.05 3.90
CA LYS A 7 -9.91 -1.37 3.69
C LYS A 7 -8.58 -1.19 2.97
N ILE A 8 -7.51 -1.64 3.61
CA ILE A 8 -6.14 -1.39 3.16
C ILE A 8 -5.50 -2.68 2.68
N LEU A 9 -4.85 -2.65 1.53
CA LEU A 9 -4.04 -3.75 1.05
C LEU A 9 -2.57 -3.45 1.40
N ALA A 10 -1.96 -4.31 2.20
CA ALA A 10 -0.55 -4.22 2.58
C ALA A 10 0.25 -5.29 1.85
N VAL A 11 1.26 -4.89 1.10
CA VAL A 11 2.07 -5.78 0.27
C VAL A 11 3.52 -5.75 0.71
N ASP A 12 4.01 -6.88 1.23
CA ASP A 12 5.38 -7.03 1.72
C ASP A 12 5.68 -8.53 1.79
N ASP A 13 6.88 -8.94 1.41
CA ASP A 13 7.27 -10.35 1.50
C ASP A 13 7.69 -10.78 2.90
N ASP A 14 7.87 -9.82 3.82
CA ASP A 14 8.24 -10.10 5.21
C ASP A 14 7.00 -10.12 6.10
N MET A 15 6.64 -11.30 6.60
CA MET A 15 5.48 -11.47 7.45
C MET A 15 5.57 -10.69 8.76
N ILE A 16 6.78 -10.47 9.28
CA ILE A 16 6.96 -9.68 10.50
C ILE A 16 6.59 -8.22 10.23
N ASN A 17 7.04 -7.68 9.11
CA ASN A 17 6.68 -6.32 8.71
C ASN A 17 5.18 -6.18 8.52
N LEU A 18 4.53 -7.15 7.88
CA LEU A 18 3.08 -7.14 7.69
C LEU A 18 2.33 -7.14 9.03
N LYS A 19 2.77 -7.95 9.99
CA LYS A 19 2.15 -8.01 11.31
C LYS A 19 2.31 -6.70 12.07
N LEU A 20 3.49 -6.10 12.01
CA LEU A 20 3.75 -4.82 12.66
C LEU A 20 2.88 -3.71 12.05
N LEU A 21 2.82 -3.67 10.74
CA LEU A 21 2.02 -2.69 10.02
C LEU A 21 0.54 -2.87 10.33
N LYS A 22 0.05 -4.10 10.30
CA LYS A 22 -1.34 -4.40 10.64
C LYS A 22 -1.69 -3.97 12.07
N SER A 23 -0.83 -4.31 13.03
CA SER A 23 -1.03 -3.92 14.42
C SER A 23 -1.11 -2.40 14.56
N MET A 24 -0.23 -1.69 13.86
CA MET A 24 -0.18 -0.24 13.87
C MET A 24 -1.46 0.39 13.29
N LEU A 25 -1.89 -0.11 12.13
CA LEU A 25 -3.02 0.47 11.41
C LEU A 25 -4.37 0.15 12.04
N MET A 26 -4.50 -1.05 12.63
CA MET A 26 -5.76 -1.45 13.26
C MET A 26 -6.07 -0.67 14.54
N LYS A 27 -5.13 0.10 15.05
CA LYS A 27 -5.40 1.02 16.16
C LYS A 27 -6.24 2.20 15.73
N SER A 28 -6.26 2.51 14.44
CA SER A 28 -7.03 3.64 13.93
C SER A 28 -8.52 3.27 13.80
N PRO A 29 -9.43 4.10 14.33
CA PRO A 29 -10.87 3.84 14.18
C PRO A 29 -11.34 3.97 12.73
N ASN A 30 -10.52 4.55 11.85
CA ASN A 30 -10.86 4.76 10.45
C ASN A 30 -10.51 3.57 9.56
N VAL A 31 -9.87 2.54 10.11
CA VAL A 31 -9.46 1.35 9.36
C VAL A 31 -10.40 0.19 9.71
N SER A 32 -11.05 -0.38 8.70
CA SER A 32 -11.96 -1.50 8.90
C SER A 32 -11.28 -2.86 8.77
N ALA A 33 -10.33 -2.98 7.86
CA ALA A 33 -9.65 -4.24 7.59
C ALA A 33 -8.32 -4.01 6.89
N ILE A 34 -7.39 -4.95 7.12
CA ILE A 34 -6.11 -5.00 6.42
C ILE A 34 -6.06 -6.35 5.69
N VAL A 35 -5.86 -6.29 4.38
CA VAL A 35 -5.63 -7.48 3.56
C VAL A 35 -4.14 -7.56 3.27
N GLU A 36 -3.56 -8.73 3.38
CA GLU A 36 -2.12 -8.92 3.23
C GLU A 36 -1.79 -9.67 1.95
N ALA A 37 -0.72 -9.25 1.27
CA ALA A 37 -0.18 -9.93 0.10
C ALA A 37 1.34 -10.05 0.25
N LYS A 38 1.91 -11.15 -0.23
CA LYS A 38 3.34 -11.45 -0.07
C LYS A 38 4.19 -10.94 -1.23
N ASN A 39 3.59 -10.61 -2.34
CA ASN A 39 4.28 -10.10 -3.53
C ASN A 39 3.27 -9.39 -4.43
N GLY A 40 3.79 -8.78 -5.50
CA GLY A 40 2.94 -8.01 -6.41
C GLY A 40 1.92 -8.87 -7.15
N ALA A 41 2.29 -10.12 -7.52
CA ALA A 41 1.37 -11.00 -8.23
C ALA A 41 0.15 -11.37 -7.36
N ASP A 42 0.40 -11.74 -6.10
CA ASP A 42 -0.68 -12.01 -5.13
C ASP A 42 -1.56 -10.78 -4.95
N ALA A 43 -0.94 -9.61 -4.83
CA ALA A 43 -1.66 -8.36 -4.64
C ALA A 43 -2.57 -8.03 -5.82
N ILE A 44 -2.08 -8.19 -7.04
CA ILE A 44 -2.90 -7.96 -8.24
C ILE A 44 -4.09 -8.93 -8.26
N GLY A 45 -3.87 -10.20 -7.91
CA GLY A 45 -4.96 -11.18 -7.80
C GLY A 45 -6.03 -10.73 -6.81
N ILE A 46 -5.62 -10.22 -5.65
CA ILE A 46 -6.54 -9.69 -4.64
C ILE A 46 -7.31 -8.49 -5.18
N LEU A 47 -6.62 -7.56 -5.83
CA LEU A 47 -7.25 -6.36 -6.38
C LEU A 47 -8.29 -6.69 -7.45
N LYS A 48 -8.07 -7.75 -8.20
CA LYS A 48 -9.02 -8.17 -9.23
C LYS A 48 -10.21 -8.95 -8.66
N SER A 49 -10.04 -9.55 -7.48
CA SER A 49 -11.13 -10.30 -6.83
C SER A 49 -11.91 -9.48 -5.81
N GLN A 50 -11.36 -8.36 -5.35
CA GLN A 50 -11.99 -7.49 -4.35
C GLN A 50 -11.98 -6.05 -4.88
N ASP A 51 -13.15 -5.47 -5.03
CA ASP A 51 -13.30 -4.12 -5.59
C ASP A 51 -13.42 -3.04 -4.51
N ASP A 52 -13.25 -3.39 -3.25
CA ASP A 52 -13.44 -2.49 -2.11
C ASP A 52 -12.15 -2.06 -1.42
N ILE A 53 -11.00 -2.32 -2.02
CA ILE A 53 -9.72 -1.82 -1.50
C ILE A 53 -9.65 -0.31 -1.72
N ASP A 54 -9.35 0.42 -0.66
CA ASP A 54 -9.32 1.89 -0.68
C ASP A 54 -7.93 2.46 -0.91
N ILE A 55 -6.88 1.77 -0.45
CA ILE A 55 -5.51 2.25 -0.56
C ILE A 55 -4.54 1.07 -0.44
N ILE A 56 -3.38 1.21 -1.07
CA ILE A 56 -2.34 0.18 -1.10
C ILE A 56 -1.08 0.69 -0.41
N LEU A 57 -0.53 -0.11 0.50
CA LEU A 57 0.77 0.11 1.10
C LEU A 57 1.72 -0.94 0.52
N LEU A 58 2.78 -0.51 -0.13
CA LEU A 58 3.55 -1.33 -1.04
C LEU A 58 5.05 -1.28 -0.77
N ASP A 59 5.65 -2.41 -0.41
CA ASP A 59 7.10 -2.52 -0.36
C ASP A 59 7.66 -2.65 -1.78
N ILE A 60 8.84 -2.09 -2.01
CA ILE A 60 9.49 -2.13 -3.33
C ILE A 60 10.23 -3.44 -3.56
N LEU A 61 10.98 -3.89 -2.55
CA LEU A 61 11.88 -5.05 -2.70
C LEU A 61 11.15 -6.33 -2.35
N MET A 62 10.61 -7.01 -3.37
CA MET A 62 9.87 -8.26 -3.21
C MET A 62 10.22 -9.24 -4.32
N PRO A 63 10.15 -10.57 -4.05
CA PRO A 63 10.34 -11.57 -5.09
C PRO A 63 9.13 -11.65 -6.01
N VAL A 64 9.27 -12.35 -7.12
CA VAL A 64 8.25 -12.64 -8.14
C VAL A 64 7.84 -11.37 -8.89
N MET A 65 7.15 -10.45 -8.23
CA MET A 65 6.81 -9.16 -8.79
C MET A 65 7.11 -8.09 -7.73
N GLY A 66 8.08 -7.23 -8.00
CA GLY A 66 8.47 -6.14 -7.13
C GLY A 66 7.47 -4.99 -7.13
N GLY A 67 7.66 -4.05 -6.20
CA GLY A 67 6.73 -2.94 -6.03
C GLY A 67 6.65 -2.00 -7.22
N ILE A 68 7.76 -1.69 -7.85
CA ILE A 68 7.77 -0.81 -9.03
C ILE A 68 7.01 -1.46 -10.18
N GLU A 69 7.25 -2.76 -10.42
CA GLU A 69 6.54 -3.51 -11.46
C GLU A 69 5.04 -3.54 -11.19
N MET A 70 4.67 -3.76 -9.93
CA MET A 70 3.27 -3.75 -9.51
C MET A 70 2.62 -2.38 -9.76
N LEU A 71 3.34 -1.29 -9.45
CA LEU A 71 2.84 0.06 -9.73
C LEU A 71 2.52 0.24 -11.20
N LYS A 72 3.42 -0.20 -12.08
CA LYS A 72 3.21 -0.11 -13.52
C LYS A 72 1.95 -0.87 -13.95
N VAL A 73 1.75 -2.06 -13.40
CA VAL A 73 0.55 -2.86 -13.69
C VAL A 73 -0.72 -2.14 -13.24
N ILE A 74 -0.72 -1.60 -12.02
CA ILE A 74 -1.86 -0.89 -11.47
C ILE A 74 -2.22 0.33 -12.33
N ARG A 75 -1.22 1.14 -12.69
CA ARG A 75 -1.47 2.37 -13.46
C ARG A 75 -1.87 2.10 -14.91
N ALA A 76 -1.55 0.92 -15.44
CA ALA A 76 -1.96 0.52 -16.79
C ALA A 76 -3.35 -0.14 -16.82
N ASP A 77 -3.92 -0.47 -15.68
CA ASP A 77 -5.22 -1.16 -15.58
C ASP A 77 -6.33 -0.13 -15.31
N ASP A 78 -7.29 -0.04 -16.22
CA ASP A 78 -8.37 0.97 -16.12
C ASP A 78 -9.18 0.87 -14.84
N SER A 79 -9.32 -0.34 -14.29
CA SER A 79 -10.10 -0.54 -13.05
C SER A 79 -9.29 -0.25 -11.78
N LEU A 80 -7.97 -0.18 -11.87
CA LEU A 80 -7.09 -0.04 -10.70
C LEU A 80 -6.31 1.28 -10.66
N ARG A 81 -6.18 1.96 -11.79
CA ARG A 81 -5.25 3.09 -11.94
C ARG A 81 -5.51 4.28 -11.03
N GLN A 82 -6.69 4.40 -10.45
CA GLN A 82 -7.01 5.49 -9.53
C GLN A 82 -6.75 5.17 -8.07
N LEU A 83 -6.36 3.93 -7.75
CA LEU A 83 -6.10 3.56 -6.36
C LEU A 83 -4.86 4.29 -5.82
N PRO A 84 -4.96 4.94 -4.65
CA PRO A 84 -3.78 5.53 -4.04
C PRO A 84 -2.79 4.46 -3.59
N VAL A 85 -1.51 4.70 -3.82
CA VAL A 85 -0.43 3.79 -3.44
C VAL A 85 0.62 4.55 -2.66
N ILE A 86 0.92 4.08 -1.46
CA ILE A 86 2.03 4.58 -0.66
C ILE A 86 3.14 3.53 -0.70
N VAL A 87 4.32 3.94 -1.16
CA VAL A 87 5.49 3.06 -1.21
C VAL A 87 6.24 3.12 0.11
N LEU A 88 6.58 1.96 0.65
CA LEU A 88 7.33 1.81 1.90
C LEU A 88 8.63 1.08 1.59
N THR A 89 9.78 1.66 1.91
CA THR A 89 11.06 1.04 1.59
C THR A 89 12.18 1.52 2.50
N THR A 90 13.27 0.74 2.57
CA THR A 90 14.52 1.17 3.21
C THR A 90 15.45 1.90 2.25
N ASP A 91 15.13 1.91 0.96
CA ASP A 91 16.00 2.47 -0.09
C ASP A 91 15.46 3.80 -0.61
N GLU A 92 16.01 4.90 -0.09
CA GLU A 92 15.62 6.24 -0.49
C GLU A 92 15.90 6.53 -1.97
N THR A 93 16.87 5.83 -2.57
CA THR A 93 17.21 6.05 -3.98
C THR A 93 16.09 5.66 -4.93
N LYS A 94 15.13 4.86 -4.46
CA LYS A 94 13.98 4.43 -5.26
C LYS A 94 12.83 5.44 -5.29
N LYS A 95 12.93 6.52 -4.52
CA LYS A 95 11.84 7.49 -4.41
C LYS A 95 11.44 8.09 -5.76
N GLY A 96 12.42 8.56 -6.53
CA GLY A 96 12.17 9.18 -7.82
C GLY A 96 11.46 8.23 -8.78
N GLU A 97 11.98 7.00 -8.88
CA GLU A 97 11.38 5.98 -9.75
C GLU A 97 9.96 5.64 -9.32
N ALA A 98 9.73 5.47 -8.02
CA ALA A 98 8.40 5.17 -7.50
C ALA A 98 7.40 6.26 -7.84
N LEU A 99 7.77 7.51 -7.64
CA LEU A 99 6.89 8.65 -7.96
C LEU A 99 6.63 8.75 -9.45
N GLU A 100 7.64 8.55 -10.28
CA GLU A 100 7.47 8.55 -11.74
C GLU A 100 6.54 7.43 -12.21
N CYS A 101 6.57 6.29 -11.53
CA CYS A 101 5.70 5.17 -11.86
C CYS A 101 4.29 5.31 -11.28
N GLY A 102 4.00 6.40 -10.57
CA GLY A 102 2.66 6.71 -10.13
C GLY A 102 2.37 6.50 -8.66
N ALA A 103 3.39 6.38 -7.80
CA ALA A 103 3.16 6.33 -6.36
C ALA A 103 2.63 7.68 -5.87
N ASN A 104 1.65 7.65 -4.99
CA ASN A 104 1.05 8.86 -4.40
C ASN A 104 1.77 9.32 -3.15
N GLY A 105 2.52 8.43 -2.51
CA GLY A 105 3.29 8.74 -1.33
C GLY A 105 4.48 7.80 -1.19
N PHE A 106 5.44 8.21 -0.37
CA PHE A 106 6.66 7.47 -0.14
C PHE A 106 7.06 7.66 1.32
N LEU A 107 7.26 6.55 2.03
CA LEU A 107 7.71 6.57 3.43
C LEU A 107 8.90 5.65 3.61
N MET A 108 9.90 6.14 4.34
CA MET A 108 11.09 5.34 4.67
C MET A 108 10.82 4.43 5.86
N LYS A 109 11.30 3.19 5.78
CA LYS A 109 11.30 2.29 6.93
C LYS A 109 12.45 2.66 7.89
N PRO A 110 12.28 2.52 9.20
CA PRO A 110 11.11 1.97 9.90
C PRO A 110 9.93 2.95 9.90
N ILE A 111 8.74 2.40 9.68
CA ILE A 111 7.54 3.22 9.55
C ILE A 111 7.05 3.65 10.93
N ARG A 112 6.71 4.94 11.07
CA ARG A 112 6.09 5.46 12.27
C ARG A 112 4.58 5.51 12.09
N GLU A 113 3.84 5.08 13.13
CA GLU A 113 2.38 5.05 13.09
C GLU A 113 1.80 6.39 12.66
N LYS A 114 2.28 7.47 13.27
CA LYS A 114 1.79 8.82 12.97
C LYS A 114 1.96 9.17 11.50
N ASP A 115 3.10 8.84 10.92
CA ASP A 115 3.42 9.20 9.54
C ASP A 115 2.56 8.44 8.54
N VAL A 116 2.39 7.13 8.75
CA VAL A 116 1.60 6.32 7.82
C VAL A 116 0.11 6.68 7.92
N LEU A 117 -0.41 6.88 9.11
CA LEU A 117 -1.82 7.25 9.28
C LEU A 117 -2.11 8.63 8.70
N SER A 118 -1.19 9.58 8.87
CA SER A 118 -1.32 10.91 8.30
C SER A 118 -1.35 10.86 6.77
N LYS A 119 -0.45 10.07 6.17
CA LYS A 119 -0.39 9.94 4.71
C LYS A 119 -1.65 9.27 4.17
N ILE A 120 -2.15 8.23 4.84
CA ILE A 120 -3.39 7.57 4.46
C ILE A 120 -4.56 8.57 4.49
N ALA A 121 -4.65 9.36 5.55
CA ALA A 121 -5.72 10.35 5.67
C ALA A 121 -5.68 11.38 4.53
N GLN A 122 -4.49 11.84 4.14
CA GLN A 122 -4.32 12.79 3.05
C GLN A 122 -4.82 12.23 1.71
N LEU A 123 -4.63 10.95 1.48
CA LEU A 123 -4.90 10.33 0.18
C LEU A 123 -6.29 9.73 0.07
N THR A 124 -7.04 9.65 1.16
CA THR A 124 -8.36 9.00 1.18
C THR A 124 -9.51 9.94 1.56
N ILE A 125 -9.25 11.22 1.55
CA ILE A 125 -10.29 12.23 1.81
C ILE A 125 -11.28 12.29 0.67
#